data_f580a8909727074f8f949aa924bc5847
#
_entry.id   f580a8909727074f8f949aa924bc5847
#
_cell.length_a   1.000
_cell.length_b   1.000
_cell.length_c   1.000
_cell.angle_alpha   90.00
_cell.angle_beta   90.00
_cell.angle_gamma   90.00
#
_symmetry.space_group_name_H-M   'P 1'
#
loop_
_entity.id
_entity.type
_entity.pdbx_description
1 polymer ?
#
loop_
_entity_poly.entity_id
_entity_poly.type
_entity_poly.pdbx_seq_one_letter_code
_entity_poly.pdbx_strand_id
1 'polypeptide(L)' 'MMYSVNPRIYRLEHEIVTLRRHMKNAQQRMGLNNPAILHNYRDMIRNREELVSLLRHQTVTEEVIELVN' A
#
# COMPACT_ATOMS: atom_id res chain seq x y z
N MET A 1 18.35 -16.64 -0.69
CA MET A 1 17.64 -16.54 -0.66
C MET A 1 16.97 -16.05 -1.06
N MET A 2 16.39 -16.15 -1.32
CA MET A 2 15.89 -15.75 -1.76
C MET A 2 14.73 -15.41 -1.76
N TYR A 3 14.38 -14.52 -1.59
CA TYR A 3 13.16 -13.96 -1.68
C TYR A 3 13.05 -13.26 -2.93
N SER A 4 12.13 -13.67 -3.73
CA SER A 4 11.77 -12.81 -4.79
C SER A 4 10.88 -11.75 -4.22
N VAL A 5 11.41 -10.63 -3.96
CA VAL A 5 10.62 -9.50 -3.55
C VAL A 5 9.98 -8.93 -4.81
N ASN A 6 8.65 -8.94 -4.84
CA ASN A 6 7.92 -8.35 -5.95
C ASN A 6 8.16 -6.83 -5.95
N PRO A 7 8.78 -6.27 -7.00
CA PRO A 7 9.07 -4.84 -7.03
C PRO A 7 7.83 -3.95 -6.91
N ARG A 8 6.68 -4.44 -7.38
CA ARG A 8 5.44 -3.70 -7.27
C ARG A 8 5.01 -3.55 -5.82
N ILE A 9 5.14 -4.62 -5.05
CA ILE A 9 4.80 -4.59 -3.62
C ILE A 9 5.70 -3.60 -2.91
N TYR A 10 6.99 -3.67 -3.17
CA TYR A 10 7.95 -2.78 -2.55
C TYR A 10 7.62 -1.32 -2.86
N ARG A 11 7.32 -1.02 -4.11
CA ARG A 11 6.98 0.34 -4.53
C ARG A 11 5.70 0.83 -3.86
N LEU A 12 4.68 -0.03 -3.81
CA LEU A 12 3.41 0.33 -3.19
C LEU A 12 3.58 0.60 -1.69
N GLU A 13 4.37 -0.23 -1.03
CA GLU A 13 4.63 -0.03 0.39
C GLU A 13 5.36 1.29 0.64
N HIS A 14 6.28 1.63 -0.24
CA HIS A 14 6.96 2.91 -0.15
C HIS A 14 6.00 4.08 -0.35
N GLU A 15 5.09 3.95 -1.30
CA GLU A 15 4.06 4.97 -1.54
C GLU A 15 3.14 5.14 -0.34
N ILE A 16 2.78 4.04 0.31
CA ILE A 16 1.95 4.09 1.50
C ILE A 16 2.63 4.89 2.61
N VAL A 17 3.90 4.60 2.86
CA VAL A 17 4.68 5.33 3.87
C VAL A 17 4.73 6.82 3.54
N THR A 18 4.98 7.14 2.28
CA THR A 18 5.06 8.52 1.82
C THR A 18 3.72 9.23 2.00
N LEU A 19 2.62 8.57 1.63
CA LEU A 19 1.29 9.14 1.77
C LEU A 19 0.93 9.38 3.24
N ARG A 20 1.27 8.46 4.12
CA ARG A 20 1.03 8.64 5.55
C ARG A 20 1.79 9.83 6.10
N ARG A 21 3.01 10.01 5.64
CA ARG A 21 3.82 11.17 6.03
C ARG A 21 3.19 12.47 5.54
N HIS A 22 2.76 12.48 4.28
CA HIS A 22 2.11 13.67 3.71
C HIS A 22 0.82 14.00 4.44
N MET A 23 0.04 12.99 4.79
CA MET A 23 -1.20 13.20 5.54
C MET A 23 -0.91 13.83 6.90
N LYS A 24 0.09 13.30 7.59
CA LYS A 24 0.47 13.83 8.89
C LYS A 24 0.95 15.28 8.78
N ASN A 25 1.75 15.57 7.77
CA ASN A 25 2.24 16.93 7.53
C ASN A 25 1.09 17.89 7.22
N ALA A 26 0.12 17.44 6.43
CA ALA A 26 -1.04 18.25 6.11
C ALA A 26 -1.84 18.56 7.37
N GLN A 27 -2.04 17.56 8.22
CA GLN A 27 -2.73 17.77 9.49
C GLN A 27 -2.03 18.80 10.36
N GLN A 28 -0.71 18.71 10.44
CA GLN A 28 0.07 19.62 11.26
C GLN A 28 0.09 21.04 10.72
N ARG A 29 0.25 21.18 9.40
CA ARG A 29 0.37 22.50 8.79
C ARG A 29 -0.89 23.28 8.75
N MET A 30 -1.99 22.62 8.51
CA MET A 30 -3.24 23.29 8.26
C MET A 30 -4.18 23.28 9.44
N GLY A 31 -3.69 22.79 10.54
CA GLY A 31 -4.50 22.69 11.73
C GLY A 31 -5.72 21.84 11.52
N LEU A 32 -5.55 20.66 10.86
CA LEU A 32 -6.47 20.28 10.04
C LEU A 32 -7.44 19.49 10.48
N ASN A 33 -8.42 19.90 10.21
CA ASN A 33 -9.63 19.16 10.27
C ASN A 33 -10.41 19.30 8.98
N ASN A 34 -9.74 19.23 7.87
CA ASN A 34 -10.45 19.22 6.61
C ASN A 34 -10.76 17.77 6.27
N PRO A 35 -12.01 17.32 6.51
CA PRO A 35 -12.34 15.91 6.32
C PRO A 35 -12.16 15.45 4.87
N ALA A 36 -12.34 16.33 3.91
CA ALA A 36 -12.19 15.96 2.51
C ALA A 36 -10.75 15.59 2.17
N ILE A 37 -9.79 16.37 2.66
CA ILE A 37 -8.38 16.09 2.42
C ILE A 37 -7.97 14.81 3.11
N LEU A 38 -8.36 14.63 4.37
CA LEU A 38 -8.05 13.42 5.11
C LEU A 38 -8.66 12.20 4.46
N HIS A 39 -9.89 12.33 3.99
CA HIS A 39 -10.58 11.24 3.31
C HIS A 39 -9.81 10.83 2.05
N ASN A 40 -9.35 11.79 1.27
CA ASN A 40 -8.60 11.50 0.05
C ASN A 40 -7.30 10.76 0.35
N TYR A 41 -6.57 11.19 1.38
CA TYR A 41 -5.35 10.49 1.76
C TYR A 41 -5.64 9.06 2.21
N ARG A 42 -6.67 8.88 3.01
CA ARG A 42 -7.05 7.56 3.49
C ARG A 42 -7.46 6.63 2.36
N ASP A 43 -8.18 7.16 1.39
CA ASP A 43 -8.58 6.39 0.21
C ASP A 43 -7.38 5.96 -0.61
N MET A 44 -6.45 6.86 -0.85
CA MET A 44 -5.24 6.54 -1.59
C MET A 44 -4.42 5.48 -0.88
N ILE A 45 -4.29 5.59 0.43
CA ILE A 45 -3.57 4.62 1.24
C ILE A 45 -4.27 3.27 1.18
N ARG A 46 -5.58 3.25 1.38
CA ARG A 46 -6.36 2.03 1.37
C ARG A 46 -6.26 1.32 0.03
N ASN A 47 -6.37 2.06 -1.06
CA ASN A 47 -6.28 1.46 -2.40
C ASN A 47 -4.95 0.77 -2.61
N ARG A 48 -3.87 1.37 -2.14
CA ARG A 48 -2.55 0.76 -2.26
C ARG A 48 -2.37 -0.43 -1.34
N GLU A 49 -2.95 -0.38 -0.15
CA GLU A 49 -2.92 -1.51 0.76
C GLU A 49 -3.67 -2.71 0.19
N GLU A 50 -4.80 -2.45 -0.45
CA GLU A 50 -5.57 -3.51 -1.11
C GLU A 50 -4.79 -4.12 -2.27
N LEU A 51 -4.10 -3.29 -3.04
CA LEU A 51 -3.27 -3.80 -4.13
C LEU A 51 -2.13 -4.65 -3.61
N VAL A 52 -1.48 -4.23 -2.54
CA VAL A 52 -0.42 -5.02 -1.91
C VAL A 52 -0.98 -6.38 -1.48
N SER A 53 -2.13 -6.38 -0.84
CA SER A 53 -2.76 -7.61 -0.40
C SER A 53 -3.06 -8.54 -1.55
N LEU A 54 -3.61 -8.00 -2.64
CA LEU A 54 -3.91 -8.78 -3.83
C LEU A 54 -2.65 -9.37 -4.45
N LEU A 55 -1.60 -8.57 -4.58
CA LEU A 55 -0.36 -9.04 -5.18
C LEU A 55 0.29 -10.13 -4.36
N ARG A 56 0.25 -10.01 -3.04
CA ARG A 56 0.78 -11.05 -2.17
C ARG A 56 -0.03 -12.34 -2.29
N HIS A 57 -1.33 -12.20 -2.37
CA HIS A 57 -2.21 -13.34 -2.48
C HIS A 57 -2.01 -14.06 -3.81
N GLN A 58 -1.85 -13.30 -4.90
CA GLN A 58 -1.58 -13.88 -6.21
C GLN A 58 -0.28 -14.68 -6.22
N THR A 59 0.75 -14.14 -5.60
CA THR A 59 2.03 -14.83 -5.53
C THR A 59 1.90 -16.18 -4.82
N VAL A 60 1.18 -16.20 -3.71
CA VAL A 60 0.95 -17.44 -2.97
C VAL A 60 0.14 -18.42 -3.81
N THR A 61 -0.88 -17.94 -4.50
CA THR A 61 -1.71 -18.78 -5.35
C THR A 61 -0.89 -19.39 -6.47
N GLU A 62 -0.02 -18.62 -7.09
CA GLU A 62 0.84 -19.13 -8.16
C GLU A 62 1.78 -20.22 -7.65
N GLU A 63 2.34 -20.04 -6.46
CA GLU A 63 3.20 -21.05 -5.87
C GLU A 63 2.45 -22.35 -5.62
N VAL A 64 1.23 -22.24 -5.12
CA VAL A 64 0.41 -23.43 -4.86
C VAL A 64 0.10 -24.16 -6.15
N ILE A 65 -0.20 -23.43 -7.22
CA ILE A 65 -0.48 -24.03 -8.52
C ILE A 65 0.74 -24.79 -9.02
N GLU A 66 1.91 -24.20 -8.90
CA GLU A 66 3.14 -24.87 -9.32
C GLU A 66 3.39 -26.15 -8.56
N LEU A 67 3.12 -26.16 -7.27
CA LEU A 67 3.32 -27.35 -6.45
C LEU A 67 2.35 -28.46 -6.80
N VAL A 68 1.16 -28.10 -7.20
CA VAL A 68 0.16 -29.08 -7.57
C VAL A 68 0.44 -29.70 -8.95
N ASN A 69 0.99 -28.93 -9.84
CA ASN A 69 1.35 -29.41 -11.17
C ASN A 69 2.67 -30.17 -11.19
#